data_d1a93e00d933a5b0efbf98f158997ae0
#
_entry.id   d1a93e00d933a5b0efbf98f158997ae0
#
_cell.length_a   1.000
_cell.length_b   1.000
_cell.length_c   1.000
_cell.angle_alpha   90.00
_cell.angle_beta   90.00
_cell.angle_gamma   90.00
#
_symmetry.space_group_name_H-M   'P 1'
#
loop_
_entity.id
_entity.type
_entity.pdbx_description
1 polymer ?
#
loop_
_entity_poly.entity_id
_entity_poly.type
_entity_poly.pdbx_seq_one_letter_code
_entity_poly.pdbx_strand_id
1 'polypeptide(L)'
;LDRINATQVLQYNGAFQQIVGLPQFPDATTLRRFLRRLRPRHIRQLVRLHDQLRQALFARPRPRSSLVFDLDSVVLVLYGHAEGARVGYNPKKRGRRSYHPLLCFEAHRQEFWHGSLRPGNTVAATGAVPFLRVCLAKVPPGIARSRIRVRGDSGFFGKRVVEFLDEERAGYTLVAKEHKPIKALARGCRFQKLR
;
A
#
# COMPACT_ATOMS: atom_id res chain seq x y z
N LEU A 1 -6.88 11.76 -10.60
CA LEU A 1 -5.97 12.58 -11.41
C LEU A 1 -4.77 11.72 -11.81
N ASP A 2 -4.74 11.25 -13.05
CA ASP A 2 -3.70 10.30 -13.51
C ASP A 2 -2.35 10.96 -13.82
N ARG A 3 -2.34 12.26 -14.01
CA ARG A 3 -1.15 13.02 -14.41
C ARG A 3 -1.15 14.40 -13.76
N ILE A 4 0.05 14.95 -13.55
CA ILE A 4 0.20 16.31 -13.00
C ILE A 4 -0.54 17.35 -13.85
N ASN A 5 -0.60 17.17 -15.18
CA ASN A 5 -1.35 18.10 -16.05
C ASN A 5 -2.85 18.10 -15.74
N ALA A 6 -3.41 17.00 -15.26
CA ALA A 6 -4.83 16.94 -14.89
C ALA A 6 -5.16 17.79 -13.65
N THR A 7 -4.14 18.27 -12.91
CA THR A 7 -4.36 19.18 -11.77
C THR A 7 -4.75 20.58 -12.21
N GLN A 8 -4.66 20.92 -13.50
CA GLN A 8 -5.08 22.22 -14.02
C GLN A 8 -6.54 22.56 -13.68
N VAL A 9 -7.41 21.56 -13.66
CA VAL A 9 -8.82 21.76 -13.29
C VAL A 9 -8.98 22.34 -11.87
N LEU A 10 -8.02 22.14 -10.98
CA LEU A 10 -8.03 22.66 -9.62
C LEU A 10 -7.73 24.15 -9.56
N GLN A 11 -7.13 24.73 -10.61
CA GLN A 11 -6.90 26.16 -10.72
C GLN A 11 -8.19 26.97 -10.85
N TYR A 12 -9.25 26.31 -11.34
CA TYR A 12 -10.57 26.92 -11.55
C TYR A 12 -11.58 26.46 -10.50
N ASN A 13 -11.17 25.65 -9.53
CA ASN A 13 -12.04 25.15 -8.47
C ASN A 13 -11.88 25.97 -7.19
N GLY A 14 -12.64 27.03 -7.07
CA GLY A 14 -12.62 27.93 -5.92
C GLY A 14 -12.95 27.24 -4.59
N ALA A 15 -13.90 26.31 -4.59
CA ALA A 15 -14.24 25.54 -3.38
C ALA A 15 -13.05 24.70 -2.90
N PHE A 16 -12.34 24.04 -3.80
CA PHE A 16 -11.14 23.29 -3.44
C PHE A 16 -10.03 24.21 -2.91
N GLN A 17 -9.82 25.36 -3.55
CA GLN A 17 -8.83 26.36 -3.11
C GLN A 17 -9.13 26.86 -1.70
N GLN A 18 -10.38 27.12 -1.40
CA GLN A 18 -10.83 27.53 -0.07
C GLN A 18 -10.59 26.44 0.97
N ILE A 19 -10.92 25.18 0.67
CA ILE A 19 -10.71 24.05 1.58
C ILE A 19 -9.22 23.86 1.92
N VAL A 20 -8.33 24.01 0.93
CA VAL A 20 -6.88 23.85 1.14
C VAL A 20 -6.18 25.13 1.61
N GLY A 21 -6.91 26.24 1.75
CA GLY A 21 -6.39 27.53 2.21
C GLY A 21 -5.40 28.19 1.23
N LEU A 22 -5.54 27.91 -0.08
CA LEU A 22 -4.69 28.48 -1.11
C LEU A 22 -5.45 29.54 -1.90
N PRO A 23 -4.88 30.75 -2.11
CA PRO A 23 -5.51 31.79 -2.94
C PRO A 23 -5.60 31.37 -4.42
N GLN A 24 -4.65 30.56 -4.86
CA GLN A 24 -4.62 29.98 -6.20
C GLN A 24 -3.90 28.64 -6.18
N PHE A 25 -4.44 27.66 -6.90
CA PHE A 25 -3.78 26.35 -7.04
C PHE A 25 -2.61 26.46 -8.04
N PRO A 26 -1.41 25.92 -7.71
CA PRO A 26 -0.24 26.02 -8.56
C PRO A 26 -0.44 25.34 -9.92
N ASP A 27 0.18 25.89 -10.96
CA ASP A 27 0.24 25.25 -12.28
C ASP A 27 1.08 23.95 -12.28
N ALA A 28 0.89 23.12 -13.30
CA ALA A 28 1.58 21.84 -13.43
C ALA A 28 3.12 21.97 -13.47
N THR A 29 3.66 23.09 -13.98
CA THR A 29 5.11 23.34 -14.05
C THR A 29 5.68 23.65 -12.67
N THR A 30 4.98 24.47 -11.91
CA THR A 30 5.30 24.77 -10.52
C THR A 30 5.28 23.51 -9.65
N LEU A 31 4.24 22.69 -9.79
CA LEU A 31 4.15 21.39 -9.11
C LEU A 31 5.31 20.46 -9.48
N ARG A 32 5.68 20.37 -10.76
CA ARG A 32 6.85 19.58 -11.18
C ARG A 32 8.14 20.07 -10.58
N ARG A 33 8.36 21.40 -10.58
CA ARG A 33 9.55 22.00 -9.95
C ARG A 33 9.60 21.73 -8.46
N PHE A 34 8.48 21.85 -7.77
CA PHE A 34 8.37 21.53 -6.35
C PHE A 34 8.70 20.04 -6.11
N LEU A 35 8.09 19.10 -6.82
CA LEU A 35 8.33 17.66 -6.66
C LEU A 35 9.79 17.29 -6.92
N ARG A 36 10.44 17.92 -7.90
CA ARG A 36 11.89 17.70 -8.20
C ARG A 36 12.83 18.18 -7.08
N ARG A 37 12.40 19.09 -6.23
CA ARG A 37 13.16 19.58 -5.06
C ARG A 37 13.06 18.67 -3.85
N LEU A 38 12.13 17.71 -3.85
CA LEU A 38 11.98 16.77 -2.76
C LEU A 38 13.23 15.90 -2.65
N ARG A 39 13.73 15.76 -1.44
CA ARG A 39 14.88 14.93 -1.07
C ARG A 39 14.41 13.87 -0.08
N PRO A 40 15.17 12.79 0.18
CA PRO A 40 14.78 11.74 1.12
C PRO A 40 14.35 12.26 2.50
N ARG A 41 14.95 13.36 2.98
CA ARG A 41 14.54 14.02 4.24
C ARG A 41 13.10 14.52 4.19
N HIS A 42 12.67 15.11 3.07
CA HIS A 42 11.32 15.63 2.91
C HIS A 42 10.29 14.49 2.84
N ILE A 43 10.65 13.38 2.17
CA ILE A 43 9.81 12.19 2.15
C ILE A 43 9.63 11.64 3.58
N ARG A 44 10.71 11.58 4.38
CA ARG A 44 10.59 11.18 5.80
C ARG A 44 9.70 12.13 6.61
N GLN A 45 9.75 13.43 6.34
CA GLN A 45 8.86 14.40 6.99
C GLN A 45 7.39 14.18 6.60
N LEU A 46 7.12 13.94 5.32
CA LEU A 46 5.77 13.62 4.84
C LEU A 46 5.23 12.33 5.47
N VAL A 47 6.06 11.31 5.59
CA VAL A 47 5.67 10.05 6.27
C VAL A 47 5.36 10.31 7.74
N ARG A 48 6.16 11.11 8.46
CA ARG A 48 5.88 11.48 9.85
C ARG A 48 4.58 12.26 10.00
N LEU A 49 4.36 13.25 9.12
CA LEU A 49 3.10 14.01 9.10
C LEU A 49 1.89 13.10 8.87
N HIS A 50 1.99 12.21 7.89
CA HIS A 50 0.96 11.21 7.62
C HIS A 50 0.67 10.34 8.86
N ASP A 51 1.72 9.86 9.54
CA ASP A 51 1.57 9.04 10.74
C ASP A 51 0.93 9.85 11.91
N GLN A 52 1.27 11.14 12.07
CA GLN A 52 0.65 12.03 13.06
C GLN A 52 -0.85 12.26 12.76
N LEU A 53 -1.20 12.56 11.51
CA LEU A 53 -2.59 12.73 11.09
C LEU A 53 -3.40 11.45 11.33
N ARG A 54 -2.84 10.31 11.00
CA ARG A 54 -3.48 9.02 11.23
C ARG A 54 -3.70 8.77 12.72
N GLN A 55 -2.71 9.03 13.57
CA GLN A 55 -2.85 8.91 15.03
C GLN A 55 -3.95 9.84 15.57
N ALA A 56 -4.01 11.09 15.11
CA ALA A 56 -5.07 12.02 15.49
C ALA A 56 -6.47 11.53 15.08
N LEU A 57 -6.58 10.88 13.92
CA LEU A 57 -7.83 10.26 13.47
C LEU A 57 -8.22 9.04 14.33
N PHE A 58 -7.27 8.29 14.86
CA PHE A 58 -7.52 7.18 15.78
C PHE A 58 -7.91 7.63 17.18
N ALA A 59 -7.47 8.79 17.62
CA ALA A 59 -7.79 9.37 18.92
C ALA A 59 -9.25 9.88 19.04
N ARG A 60 -10.06 9.78 17.99
CA ARG A 60 -11.48 10.19 18.01
C ARG A 60 -12.33 9.28 18.89
N PRO A 61 -13.52 9.76 19.39
CA PRO A 61 -14.33 9.09 20.42
C PRO A 61 -14.88 7.69 20.11
N ARG A 62 -14.68 7.17 18.90
CA ARG A 62 -15.01 5.79 18.51
C ARG A 62 -13.74 5.07 18.08
N PRO A 63 -12.91 4.60 19.03
CA PRO A 63 -11.70 3.87 18.72
C PRO A 63 -12.05 2.57 18.00
N ARG A 64 -11.24 2.21 17.01
CA ARG A 64 -11.38 0.92 16.33
C ARG A 64 -10.99 -0.21 17.29
N SER A 65 -11.80 -1.25 17.31
CA SER A 65 -11.47 -2.48 18.05
C SER A 65 -10.68 -3.50 17.24
N SER A 66 -10.66 -3.35 15.91
CA SER A 66 -9.96 -4.25 14.98
C SER A 66 -9.46 -3.51 13.75
N LEU A 67 -8.48 -4.07 13.05
CA LEU A 67 -7.93 -3.56 11.80
C LEU A 67 -7.85 -4.68 10.77
N VAL A 68 -8.12 -4.32 9.52
CA VAL A 68 -7.88 -5.19 8.37
C VAL A 68 -6.91 -4.50 7.42
N PHE A 69 -5.75 -5.10 7.22
CA PHE A 69 -4.73 -4.62 6.31
C PHE A 69 -4.82 -5.33 4.98
N ASP A 70 -5.04 -4.58 3.91
CA ASP A 70 -4.94 -5.06 2.54
C ASP A 70 -3.53 -4.80 2.03
N LEU A 71 -2.84 -5.87 1.70
CA LEU A 71 -1.55 -5.82 1.02
C LEU A 71 -1.76 -5.92 -0.48
N ASP A 72 -1.17 -5.01 -1.20
CA ASP A 72 -1.17 -5.01 -2.66
C ASP A 72 0.19 -4.60 -3.22
N SER A 73 0.44 -5.02 -4.43
CA SER A 73 1.61 -4.60 -5.19
C SER A 73 1.23 -4.34 -6.64
N VAL A 74 1.62 -3.20 -7.17
CA VAL A 74 1.25 -2.76 -8.50
C VAL A 74 2.48 -2.47 -9.34
N VAL A 75 2.46 -2.83 -10.64
CA VAL A 75 3.54 -2.49 -11.55
C VAL A 75 3.32 -1.10 -12.14
N LEU A 76 4.18 -0.16 -11.77
CA LEU A 76 4.21 1.19 -12.34
C LEU A 76 5.20 1.25 -13.50
N VAL A 77 4.68 1.16 -14.72
CA VAL A 77 5.49 1.22 -15.95
C VAL A 77 6.01 2.63 -16.16
N LEU A 78 7.29 2.72 -16.55
CA LEU A 78 7.95 3.99 -16.82
C LEU A 78 8.33 4.10 -18.29
N TYR A 79 8.19 5.32 -18.78
CA TYR A 79 8.69 5.73 -20.10
C TYR A 79 9.89 6.66 -19.87
N GLY A 80 11.08 6.18 -20.21
CA GLY A 80 12.33 6.89 -19.97
C GLY A 80 13.18 6.31 -18.83
N HIS A 81 14.15 7.10 -18.36
CA HIS A 81 15.09 6.71 -17.31
C HIS A 81 14.70 7.37 -15.99
N ALA A 82 14.41 6.54 -14.99
CA ALA A 82 14.17 7.01 -13.63
C ALA A 82 15.05 6.21 -12.66
N GLU A 83 15.55 6.89 -11.65
CA GLU A 83 16.45 6.31 -10.65
C GLU A 83 15.78 5.11 -9.95
N GLY A 84 16.53 4.00 -9.82
CA GLY A 84 16.03 2.78 -9.16
C GLY A 84 15.04 1.95 -9.98
N ALA A 85 14.58 2.43 -11.14
CA ALA A 85 13.70 1.65 -12.00
C ALA A 85 14.45 0.50 -12.68
N ARG A 86 13.84 -0.70 -12.69
CA ARG A 86 14.40 -1.92 -13.28
C ARG A 86 13.39 -2.59 -14.20
N VAL A 87 13.92 -3.34 -15.17
CA VAL A 87 13.11 -4.26 -15.98
C VAL A 87 12.79 -5.48 -15.12
N GLY A 88 11.51 -5.82 -15.00
CA GLY A 88 11.04 -6.97 -14.26
C GLY A 88 9.83 -7.61 -14.92
N TYR A 89 9.17 -8.51 -14.20
CA TYR A 89 7.97 -9.18 -14.70
C TYR A 89 6.84 -8.17 -14.92
N ASN A 90 6.48 -7.99 -16.18
CA ASN A 90 5.36 -7.16 -16.59
C ASN A 90 4.71 -7.80 -17.82
N PRO A 91 3.63 -8.56 -17.67
CA PRO A 91 3.00 -9.26 -18.78
C PRO A 91 2.41 -8.33 -19.84
N LYS A 92 1.98 -7.12 -19.43
CA LYS A 92 1.37 -6.13 -20.33
C LYS A 92 2.38 -5.30 -21.11
N LYS A 93 3.58 -5.07 -20.56
CA LYS A 93 4.61 -4.19 -21.14
C LYS A 93 6.01 -4.79 -20.91
N ARG A 94 6.29 -5.91 -21.59
CA ARG A 94 7.58 -6.63 -21.50
C ARG A 94 8.76 -5.73 -21.84
N GLY A 95 9.89 -5.89 -21.15
CA GLY A 95 11.13 -5.15 -21.39
C GLY A 95 11.12 -3.68 -20.92
N ARG A 96 9.99 -3.16 -20.42
CA ARG A 96 9.94 -1.80 -19.90
C ARG A 96 10.42 -1.73 -18.45
N ARG A 97 11.16 -0.64 -18.15
CA ARG A 97 11.51 -0.32 -16.77
C ARG A 97 10.25 0.01 -15.97
N SER A 98 10.23 -0.40 -14.74
CA SER A 98 9.09 -0.17 -13.85
C SER A 98 9.56 -0.06 -12.41
N TYR A 99 8.66 0.43 -11.57
CA TYR A 99 8.66 0.18 -10.12
C TYR A 99 7.60 -0.87 -9.78
N HIS A 100 7.78 -1.53 -8.66
CA HIS A 100 6.84 -2.49 -8.10
C HIS A 100 6.61 -2.17 -6.62
N PRO A 101 5.93 -1.05 -6.30
CA PRO A 101 5.66 -0.66 -4.92
C PRO A 101 4.84 -1.72 -4.20
N LEU A 102 5.11 -1.83 -2.90
CA LEU A 102 4.31 -2.58 -1.94
C LEU A 102 3.50 -1.58 -1.14
N LEU A 103 2.20 -1.81 -1.06
CA LEU A 103 1.23 -0.92 -0.46
C LEU A 103 0.44 -1.66 0.62
N CYS A 104 0.07 -0.96 1.67
CA CYS A 104 -0.83 -1.42 2.70
C CYS A 104 -1.93 -0.37 2.92
N PHE A 105 -3.16 -0.83 2.90
CA PHE A 105 -4.33 -0.02 3.20
C PHE A 105 -5.09 -0.62 4.38
N GLU A 106 -5.70 0.22 5.19
CA GLU A 106 -6.71 -0.22 6.14
C GLU A 106 -8.07 -0.30 5.43
N ALA A 107 -8.62 -1.52 5.36
CA ALA A 107 -9.70 -1.87 4.46
C ALA A 107 -11.04 -1.20 4.79
N HIS A 108 -11.39 -1.00 6.08
CA HIS A 108 -12.70 -0.48 6.46
C HIS A 108 -12.90 0.99 6.08
N ARG A 109 -11.82 1.79 6.14
CA ARG A 109 -11.86 3.21 5.79
C ARG A 109 -11.12 3.53 4.50
N GLN A 110 -10.53 2.51 3.88
CA GLN A 110 -9.70 2.66 2.68
C GLN A 110 -8.54 3.66 2.91
N GLU A 111 -7.99 3.66 4.12
CA GLU A 111 -6.89 4.54 4.50
C GLU A 111 -5.56 3.97 4.03
N PHE A 112 -4.76 4.78 3.35
CA PHE A 112 -3.36 4.45 3.09
C PHE A 112 -2.62 4.30 4.42
N TRP A 113 -2.01 3.13 4.66
CA TRP A 113 -1.31 2.83 5.90
C TRP A 113 0.19 2.96 5.78
N HIS A 114 0.75 2.34 4.78
CA HIS A 114 2.18 2.35 4.50
C HIS A 114 2.47 1.98 3.05
N GLY A 115 3.58 2.47 2.52
CA GLY A 115 4.04 2.14 1.18
C GLY A 115 5.55 2.10 1.09
N SER A 116 6.06 1.22 0.25
CA SER A 116 7.49 1.11 -0.07
C SER A 116 7.68 1.03 -1.57
N LEU A 117 8.40 2.00 -2.13
CA LEU A 117 8.75 1.98 -3.54
C LEU A 117 9.89 0.99 -3.76
N ARG A 118 9.68 0.02 -4.66
CA ARG A 118 10.64 -1.04 -4.97
C ARG A 118 10.93 -1.07 -6.47
N PRO A 119 12.13 -1.55 -6.88
CA PRO A 119 12.44 -1.77 -8.30
C PRO A 119 11.46 -2.75 -8.95
N GLY A 120 11.25 -2.60 -10.26
CA GLY A 120 10.31 -3.44 -11.03
C GLY A 120 10.66 -4.92 -11.13
N ASN A 121 11.91 -5.28 -10.86
CA ASN A 121 12.37 -6.68 -10.80
C ASN A 121 12.15 -7.36 -9.43
N THR A 122 11.41 -6.72 -8.53
CA THR A 122 11.07 -7.26 -7.22
C THR A 122 9.77 -8.06 -7.30
N VAL A 123 9.73 -9.27 -6.74
CA VAL A 123 8.49 -10.05 -6.61
C VAL A 123 7.68 -9.60 -5.38
N ALA A 124 6.37 -9.86 -5.37
CA ALA A 124 5.46 -9.36 -4.33
C ALA A 124 5.92 -9.72 -2.90
N ALA A 125 6.29 -10.98 -2.65
CA ALA A 125 6.73 -11.45 -1.34
C ALA A 125 8.08 -10.88 -0.87
N THR A 126 8.91 -10.33 -1.79
CA THR A 126 10.22 -9.80 -1.39
C THR A 126 10.05 -8.59 -0.49
N GLY A 127 10.63 -8.65 0.72
CA GLY A 127 10.52 -7.57 1.70
C GLY A 127 9.16 -7.45 2.37
N ALA A 128 8.22 -8.40 2.16
CA ALA A 128 6.89 -8.35 2.78
C ALA A 128 6.96 -8.43 4.31
N VAL A 129 7.82 -9.27 4.89
CA VAL A 129 7.97 -9.38 6.35
C VAL A 129 8.46 -8.07 6.98
N PRO A 130 9.59 -7.46 6.59
CA PRO A 130 9.99 -6.17 7.16
C PRO A 130 8.97 -5.06 6.90
N PHE A 131 8.26 -5.09 5.78
CA PHE A 131 7.19 -4.15 5.50
C PHE A 131 6.00 -4.32 6.48
N LEU A 132 5.54 -5.55 6.70
CA LEU A 132 4.50 -5.87 7.66
C LEU A 132 4.89 -5.49 9.09
N ARG A 133 6.15 -5.72 9.46
CA ARG A 133 6.68 -5.28 10.77
C ARG A 133 6.50 -3.78 10.98
N VAL A 134 6.79 -2.96 9.95
CA VAL A 134 6.54 -1.51 10.00
C VAL A 134 5.04 -1.21 10.09
N CYS A 135 4.20 -1.92 9.33
CA CYS A 135 2.74 -1.72 9.40
C CYS A 135 2.19 -2.02 10.81
N LEU A 136 2.64 -3.13 11.41
CA LEU A 136 2.21 -3.53 12.75
C LEU A 136 2.76 -2.59 13.85
N ALA A 137 3.98 -2.07 13.69
CA ALA A 137 4.55 -1.10 14.63
C ALA A 137 3.79 0.24 14.66
N LYS A 138 3.08 0.57 13.59
CA LYS A 138 2.26 1.78 13.50
C LYS A 138 0.84 1.61 14.08
N VAL A 139 0.48 0.43 14.52
CA VAL A 139 -0.84 0.18 15.13
C VAL A 139 -0.91 0.91 16.47
N PRO A 140 -1.98 1.70 16.72
CA PRO A 140 -2.17 2.40 17.98
C PRO A 140 -2.21 1.44 19.17
N PRO A 141 -1.74 1.88 20.35
CA PRO A 141 -1.90 1.12 21.57
C PRO A 141 -3.41 0.86 21.83
N GLY A 142 -3.71 -0.30 22.41
CA GLY A 142 -5.09 -0.71 22.70
C GLY A 142 -5.74 -1.63 21.65
N ILE A 143 -5.13 -1.81 20.47
CA ILE A 143 -5.57 -2.83 19.50
C ILE A 143 -4.68 -4.07 19.64
N ALA A 144 -5.25 -5.15 20.18
CA ALA A 144 -4.54 -6.42 20.32
C ALA A 144 -4.17 -7.00 18.94
N ARG A 145 -3.03 -7.67 18.84
CA ARG A 145 -2.56 -8.34 17.61
C ARG A 145 -3.60 -9.33 17.04
N SER A 146 -4.28 -10.08 17.91
CA SER A 146 -5.35 -11.00 17.53
C SER A 146 -6.57 -10.34 16.87
N ARG A 147 -6.69 -9.01 16.98
CA ARG A 147 -7.73 -8.21 16.32
C ARG A 147 -7.27 -7.57 15.00
N ILE A 148 -6.07 -7.89 14.56
CA ILE A 148 -5.53 -7.47 13.27
C ILE A 148 -5.66 -8.63 12.31
N ARG A 149 -6.13 -8.35 11.11
CA ARG A 149 -6.16 -9.30 9.98
C ARG A 149 -5.40 -8.73 8.80
N VAL A 150 -4.56 -9.53 8.19
CA VAL A 150 -3.83 -9.19 6.97
C VAL A 150 -4.44 -9.95 5.81
N ARG A 151 -4.81 -9.26 4.74
CA ARG A 151 -5.28 -9.87 3.48
C ARG A 151 -4.26 -9.62 2.38
N GLY A 152 -4.08 -10.58 1.51
CA GLY A 152 -3.19 -10.43 0.36
C GLY A 152 -3.48 -11.46 -0.73
N ASP A 153 -3.02 -11.16 -1.94
CA ASP A 153 -3.11 -12.07 -3.07
C ASP A 153 -2.10 -13.22 -2.98
N SER A 154 -2.10 -14.08 -3.98
CA SER A 154 -1.19 -15.24 -4.05
C SER A 154 0.29 -14.87 -4.15
N GLY A 155 0.62 -13.63 -4.45
CA GLY A 155 1.99 -13.11 -4.46
C GLY A 155 2.60 -13.02 -3.07
N PHE A 156 1.75 -12.93 -2.02
CA PHE A 156 2.17 -12.88 -0.62
C PHE A 156 2.11 -14.24 0.08
N PHE A 157 1.49 -15.24 -0.56
CA PHE A 157 1.40 -16.58 0.02
C PHE A 157 2.78 -17.27 0.01
N GLY A 158 3.43 -17.26 1.17
CA GLY A 158 4.75 -17.87 1.33
C GLY A 158 5.06 -18.13 2.79
N LYS A 159 5.86 -19.19 3.05
CA LYS A 159 6.20 -19.69 4.39
C LYS A 159 6.61 -18.56 5.34
N ARG A 160 7.56 -17.71 4.94
CA ARG A 160 8.08 -16.62 5.79
C ARG A 160 7.02 -15.60 6.21
N VAL A 161 6.04 -15.31 5.33
CA VAL A 161 4.96 -14.36 5.63
C VAL A 161 3.98 -14.99 6.62
N VAL A 162 3.63 -16.25 6.39
CA VAL A 162 2.73 -17.02 7.27
C VAL A 162 3.35 -17.15 8.66
N GLU A 163 4.57 -17.67 8.76
CA GLU A 163 5.30 -17.81 10.04
C GLU A 163 5.37 -16.48 10.80
N PHE A 164 5.71 -15.39 10.12
CA PHE A 164 5.74 -14.06 10.75
C PHE A 164 4.39 -13.63 11.30
N LEU A 165 3.29 -13.86 10.57
CA LEU A 165 1.95 -13.48 11.02
C LEU A 165 1.48 -14.35 12.18
N ASP A 166 1.84 -15.63 12.20
CA ASP A 166 1.58 -16.54 13.32
C ASP A 166 2.38 -16.12 14.58
N GLU A 167 3.66 -15.79 14.44
CA GLU A 167 4.50 -15.24 15.53
C GLU A 167 3.90 -13.96 16.12
N GLU A 168 3.43 -13.04 15.27
CA GLU A 168 2.77 -11.80 15.68
C GLU A 168 1.34 -12.02 16.20
N ARG A 169 0.80 -13.25 16.14
CA ARG A 169 -0.58 -13.59 16.50
C ARG A 169 -1.62 -12.76 15.74
N ALA A 170 -1.32 -12.36 14.52
CA ALA A 170 -2.22 -11.63 13.64
C ALA A 170 -2.96 -12.62 12.73
N GLY A 171 -4.28 -12.44 12.60
CA GLY A 171 -5.05 -13.23 11.64
C GLY A 171 -4.68 -12.87 10.20
N TYR A 172 -4.83 -13.81 9.28
CA TYR A 172 -4.57 -13.55 7.86
C TYR A 172 -5.55 -14.28 6.95
N THR A 173 -5.70 -13.75 5.75
CA THR A 173 -6.41 -14.36 4.63
C THR A 173 -5.57 -14.13 3.38
N LEU A 174 -4.82 -15.16 2.98
CA LEU A 174 -3.93 -15.11 1.82
C LEU A 174 -4.43 -16.08 0.76
N VAL A 175 -4.46 -15.64 -0.48
CA VAL A 175 -4.84 -16.51 -1.60
C VAL A 175 -3.73 -17.53 -1.83
N ALA A 176 -4.02 -18.82 -1.69
CA ALA A 176 -3.06 -19.87 -1.99
C ALA A 176 -2.81 -19.97 -3.49
N LYS A 177 -1.56 -20.18 -3.89
CA LYS A 177 -1.25 -20.53 -5.28
C LYS A 177 -1.84 -21.88 -5.62
N GLU A 178 -2.55 -21.93 -6.74
CA GLU A 178 -3.09 -23.21 -7.24
C GLU A 178 -1.98 -24.16 -7.67
N HIS A 179 -1.73 -25.17 -6.84
CA HIS A 179 -0.85 -26.31 -7.14
C HIS A 179 -1.66 -27.58 -7.25
N LYS A 180 -1.18 -28.56 -8.02
CA LYS A 180 -1.85 -29.87 -8.17
C LYS A 180 -2.26 -30.50 -6.83
N PRO A 181 -1.39 -30.55 -5.79
CA PRO A 181 -1.77 -31.07 -4.47
C PRO A 181 -2.91 -30.31 -3.81
N ILE A 182 -2.88 -28.96 -3.84
CA ILE A 182 -3.95 -28.12 -3.25
C ILE A 182 -5.28 -28.35 -3.97
N LYS A 183 -5.25 -28.45 -5.32
CA LYS A 183 -6.46 -28.76 -6.10
C LYS A 183 -7.02 -30.14 -5.76
N ALA A 184 -6.16 -31.14 -5.54
CA ALA A 184 -6.57 -32.49 -5.15
C ALA A 184 -7.23 -32.47 -3.76
N LEU A 185 -6.61 -31.81 -2.79
CA LEU A 185 -7.19 -31.63 -1.45
C LEU A 185 -8.52 -30.90 -1.49
N ALA A 186 -8.62 -29.80 -2.24
CA ALA A 186 -9.85 -29.01 -2.37
C ALA A 186 -11.01 -29.84 -2.97
N ARG A 187 -10.74 -30.75 -3.91
CA ARG A 187 -11.76 -31.65 -4.48
C ARG A 187 -12.30 -32.65 -3.46
N GLY A 188 -11.50 -33.02 -2.46
CA GLY A 188 -11.91 -33.90 -1.36
C GLY A 188 -12.64 -33.21 -0.21
N CYS A 189 -12.63 -31.87 -0.19
CA CYS A 189 -13.28 -31.09 0.88
C CYS A 189 -14.77 -30.88 0.60
N ARG A 190 -15.61 -31.06 1.62
CA ARG A 190 -16.99 -30.58 1.60
C ARG A 190 -17.02 -29.11 1.98
N PHE A 191 -17.32 -28.24 1.03
CA PHE A 191 -17.47 -26.81 1.28
C PHE A 191 -18.91 -26.53 1.79
N GLN A 192 -19.02 -25.85 2.92
CA GLN A 192 -20.29 -25.31 3.39
C GLN A 192 -20.46 -23.89 2.86
N LYS A 193 -21.67 -23.58 2.37
CA LYS A 193 -22.01 -22.22 1.97
C LYS A 193 -22.10 -21.35 3.23
N LEU A 194 -21.24 -20.37 3.38
CA LEU A 194 -21.38 -19.36 4.42
C LEU A 194 -22.66 -18.55 4.13
N ARG A 195 -23.55 -18.51 5.11
CA ARG A 195 -24.77 -17.67 5.07
C ARG A 195 -24.43 -16.25 5.48
#